data_d782e0c09d884e06becec5a91ec41a59
#
_entry.id   d782e0c09d884e06becec5a91ec41a59
#
_cell.length_a   1.000
_cell.length_b   1.000
_cell.length_c   1.000
_cell.angle_alpha   90.00
_cell.angle_beta   90.00
_cell.angle_gamma   90.00
#
_symmetry.space_group_name_H-M   'P 1'
#
loop_
_entity.id
_entity.type
_entity.pdbx_description
1 polymer ?
#
loop_
_entity_poly.entity_id
_entity_poly.type
_entity_poly.pdbx_seq_one_letter_code
_entity_poly.pdbx_strand_id
1 'polypeptide(L)'
;RKRNSKTKEPVRIRFKELANGNKSVYLSINVNGRRTYDYLRLYLIPEVDAAAREQNKQTMQAVYAIKAQRIMSITNGIAGLKDKSRIKMRLVDWLEIFRDAQVERGRQSARNWVNSVLNAVREHSPNVTLAEMTKEYCNGFMVFLLNDYITYKHTHPSKSTVMNYLKCLKAAFNMAIEEEIMDDNPVLRLRMDVLKGGGTKREYLTVDEVKRLIDTP
;
A
#
# COMPACT_ATOMS: atom_id res chain seq x y z
N ARG A 1 -21.20 -46.06 5.60
CA ARG A 1 -21.46 -45.05 4.56
C ARG A 1 -20.57 -43.85 4.84
N LYS A 2 -19.47 -43.70 4.07
CA LYS A 2 -18.63 -42.47 4.10
C LYS A 2 -19.44 -41.29 3.54
N ARG A 3 -19.77 -40.33 4.41
CA ARG A 3 -20.36 -39.07 3.96
C ARG A 3 -19.32 -38.39 3.06
N ASN A 4 -19.60 -38.28 1.74
CA ASN A 4 -18.87 -37.38 0.85
C ASN A 4 -19.01 -35.95 1.41
N SER A 5 -17.97 -35.45 2.07
CA SER A 5 -17.92 -34.05 2.46
C SER A 5 -17.78 -33.23 1.16
N LYS A 6 -18.87 -32.66 0.68
CA LYS A 6 -18.81 -31.64 -0.38
C LYS A 6 -17.84 -30.59 0.09
N THR A 7 -16.74 -30.44 -0.64
CA THR A 7 -15.74 -29.37 -0.40
C THR A 7 -16.49 -28.04 -0.36
N LYS A 8 -16.53 -27.39 0.80
CA LYS A 8 -17.26 -26.13 0.97
C LYS A 8 -16.52 -25.06 0.17
N GLU A 9 -17.21 -24.48 -0.81
CA GLU A 9 -16.68 -23.39 -1.63
C GLU A 9 -16.14 -22.26 -0.75
N PRO A 10 -14.86 -21.84 -0.92
CA PRO A 10 -14.21 -20.89 -0.02
C PRO A 10 -14.80 -19.48 -0.10
N VAL A 11 -15.41 -19.11 -1.23
CA VAL A 11 -15.99 -17.78 -1.47
C VAL A 11 -17.46 -17.89 -1.83
N ARG A 12 -18.32 -17.22 -1.05
CA ARG A 12 -19.78 -17.23 -1.27
C ARG A 12 -20.29 -15.80 -1.46
N ILE A 13 -21.14 -15.60 -2.46
CA ILE A 13 -21.89 -14.35 -2.66
C ILE A 13 -22.97 -14.26 -1.60
N ARG A 14 -23.11 -13.09 -1.00
CA ARG A 14 -24.12 -12.75 -0.01
C ARG A 14 -24.73 -11.39 -0.34
N PHE A 15 -25.97 -11.21 0.12
CA PHE A 15 -26.73 -9.99 -0.07
C PHE A 15 -27.15 -9.41 1.28
N LYS A 16 -27.13 -8.09 1.37
CA LYS A 16 -27.66 -7.35 2.52
C LYS A 16 -28.70 -6.37 2.00
N GLU A 17 -29.92 -6.48 2.48
CA GLU A 17 -31.00 -5.55 2.14
C GLU A 17 -30.72 -4.18 2.77
N LEU A 18 -31.02 -3.15 2.00
CA LEU A 18 -30.87 -1.74 2.37
C LEU A 18 -32.26 -1.10 2.51
N ALA A 19 -32.37 -0.03 3.29
CA ALA A 19 -33.64 0.65 3.57
C ALA A 19 -34.33 1.21 2.31
N ASN A 20 -33.58 1.45 1.23
CA ASN A 20 -34.11 1.91 -0.06
C ASN A 20 -34.59 0.77 -1.00
N GLY A 21 -34.70 -0.46 -0.51
CA GLY A 21 -35.09 -1.64 -1.29
C GLY A 21 -33.98 -2.26 -2.14
N ASN A 22 -32.82 -1.64 -2.25
CA ASN A 22 -31.68 -2.22 -2.95
C ASN A 22 -31.00 -3.30 -2.11
N LYS A 23 -30.23 -4.20 -2.78
CA LYS A 23 -29.42 -5.21 -2.09
C LYS A 23 -27.94 -4.94 -2.32
N SER A 24 -27.19 -4.68 -1.25
CA SER A 24 -25.73 -4.60 -1.30
C SER A 24 -25.15 -6.01 -1.46
N VAL A 25 -24.22 -6.17 -2.42
CA VAL A 25 -23.57 -7.46 -2.68
C VAL A 25 -22.21 -7.49 -1.95
N TYR A 26 -21.93 -8.60 -1.27
CA TYR A 26 -20.65 -8.84 -0.63
C TYR A 26 -20.23 -10.30 -0.76
N LEU A 27 -18.93 -10.56 -0.64
CA LEU A 27 -18.38 -11.90 -0.60
C LEU A 27 -18.12 -12.32 0.85
N SER A 28 -18.53 -13.51 1.22
CA SER A 28 -18.14 -14.18 2.46
C SER A 28 -17.04 -15.18 2.13
N ILE A 29 -15.84 -14.91 2.61
CA ILE A 29 -14.62 -15.67 2.34
C ILE A 29 -14.27 -16.48 3.59
N ASN A 30 -14.04 -17.78 3.44
CA ASN A 30 -13.61 -18.66 4.52
C ASN A 30 -12.34 -19.39 4.10
N VAL A 31 -11.21 -19.01 4.70
CA VAL A 31 -9.91 -19.64 4.47
C VAL A 31 -9.35 -20.11 5.81
N ASN A 32 -8.96 -21.37 5.89
CA ASN A 32 -8.38 -21.98 7.09
C ASN A 32 -9.20 -21.76 8.39
N GLY A 33 -10.55 -21.80 8.28
CA GLY A 33 -11.46 -21.60 9.41
C GLY A 33 -11.72 -20.12 9.76
N ARG A 34 -10.99 -19.18 9.18
CA ARG A 34 -11.18 -17.76 9.39
C ARG A 34 -12.16 -17.20 8.35
N ARG A 35 -13.22 -16.54 8.83
CA ARG A 35 -14.23 -15.92 7.97
C ARG A 35 -13.99 -14.42 7.88
N THR A 36 -13.93 -13.89 6.64
CA THR A 36 -13.84 -12.46 6.34
C THR A 36 -14.94 -12.06 5.36
N TYR A 37 -15.21 -10.76 5.27
CA TYR A 37 -16.24 -10.21 4.40
C TYR A 37 -15.63 -9.12 3.52
N ASP A 38 -15.87 -9.21 2.20
CA ASP A 38 -15.42 -8.25 1.19
C ASP A 38 -16.65 -7.56 0.58
N TYR A 39 -16.85 -6.28 0.90
CA TYR A 39 -17.97 -5.47 0.43
C TYR A 39 -17.62 -4.84 -0.92
N LEU A 40 -18.28 -5.33 -1.98
CA LEU A 40 -17.94 -4.98 -3.37
C LEU A 40 -18.39 -3.57 -3.80
N ARG A 41 -19.23 -2.91 -2.99
CA ARG A 41 -19.90 -1.65 -3.36
C ARG A 41 -20.76 -1.77 -4.65
N LEU A 42 -21.20 -2.98 -4.94
CA LEU A 42 -22.15 -3.29 -6.02
C LEU A 42 -23.53 -3.51 -5.42
N TYR A 43 -24.55 -3.03 -6.12
CA TYR A 43 -25.91 -3.05 -5.61
C TYR A 43 -26.85 -3.63 -6.66
N LEU A 44 -27.81 -4.44 -6.23
CA LEU A 44 -28.94 -4.85 -7.04
C LEU A 44 -30.12 -3.95 -6.70
N ILE A 45 -30.82 -3.49 -7.71
CA ILE A 45 -32.02 -2.66 -7.59
C ILE A 45 -33.27 -3.51 -7.66
N PRO A 46 -34.44 -3.06 -7.16
CA PRO A 46 -35.71 -3.74 -7.34
C PRO A 46 -36.04 -3.94 -8.84
N GLU A 47 -36.45 -5.15 -9.20
CA GLU A 47 -36.74 -5.53 -10.61
C GLU A 47 -38.14 -5.09 -11.02
N VAL A 48 -38.33 -3.78 -11.15
CA VAL A 48 -39.64 -3.18 -11.53
C VAL A 48 -39.90 -3.23 -13.05
N ASP A 49 -38.83 -3.27 -13.86
CA ASP A 49 -38.90 -3.28 -15.31
C ASP A 49 -37.80 -4.15 -15.96
N ALA A 50 -37.82 -4.24 -17.30
CA ALA A 50 -36.84 -5.00 -18.06
C ALA A 50 -35.42 -4.37 -18.00
N ALA A 51 -35.31 -3.05 -17.88
CA ALA A 51 -34.04 -2.34 -17.76
C ALA A 51 -33.37 -2.64 -16.42
N ALA A 52 -34.13 -2.64 -15.32
CA ALA A 52 -33.65 -3.00 -13.98
C ALA A 52 -33.13 -4.46 -13.94
N ARG A 53 -33.81 -5.39 -14.62
CA ARG A 53 -33.35 -6.79 -14.74
C ARG A 53 -32.05 -6.90 -15.51
N GLU A 54 -31.89 -6.18 -16.61
CA GLU A 54 -30.65 -6.20 -17.39
C GLU A 54 -29.50 -5.56 -16.62
N GLN A 55 -29.74 -4.47 -15.90
CA GLN A 55 -28.75 -3.85 -15.00
C GLN A 55 -28.31 -4.82 -13.88
N ASN A 56 -29.28 -5.50 -13.25
CA ASN A 56 -28.96 -6.50 -12.21
C ASN A 56 -28.15 -7.66 -12.78
N LYS A 57 -28.46 -8.09 -14.01
CA LYS A 57 -27.71 -9.16 -14.69
C LYS A 57 -26.26 -8.75 -14.94
N GLN A 58 -26.02 -7.54 -15.45
CA GLN A 58 -24.66 -6.99 -15.65
C GLN A 58 -23.91 -6.87 -14.32
N THR A 59 -24.57 -6.37 -13.27
CA THR A 59 -24.01 -6.30 -11.92
C THR A 59 -23.62 -7.70 -11.41
N MET A 60 -24.48 -8.69 -11.59
CA MET A 60 -24.17 -10.06 -11.17
C MET A 60 -23.05 -10.70 -11.99
N GLN A 61 -22.92 -10.39 -13.29
CA GLN A 61 -21.76 -10.82 -14.08
C GLN A 61 -20.45 -10.27 -13.51
N ALA A 62 -20.41 -8.98 -13.16
CA ALA A 62 -19.25 -8.38 -12.48
C ALA A 62 -18.95 -9.06 -11.12
N VAL A 63 -19.99 -9.35 -10.32
CA VAL A 63 -19.85 -10.07 -9.05
C VAL A 63 -19.26 -11.47 -9.25
N TYR A 64 -19.70 -12.21 -10.26
CA TYR A 64 -19.16 -13.54 -10.57
C TYR A 64 -17.69 -13.46 -11.03
N ALA A 65 -17.32 -12.47 -11.82
CA ALA A 65 -15.93 -12.25 -12.24
C ALA A 65 -15.03 -11.97 -11.02
N ILE A 66 -15.45 -11.08 -10.13
CA ILE A 66 -14.72 -10.78 -8.89
C ILE A 66 -14.62 -12.04 -7.99
N LYS A 67 -15.72 -12.79 -7.84
CA LYS A 67 -15.72 -14.05 -7.09
C LYS A 67 -14.70 -15.05 -7.66
N ALA A 68 -14.69 -15.24 -8.98
CA ALA A 68 -13.73 -16.14 -9.64
C ALA A 68 -12.28 -15.71 -9.40
N GLN A 69 -12.01 -14.42 -9.50
CA GLN A 69 -10.69 -13.85 -9.22
C GLN A 69 -10.26 -14.09 -7.75
N ARG A 70 -11.18 -13.92 -6.79
CA ARG A 70 -10.92 -14.22 -5.36
C ARG A 70 -10.66 -15.70 -5.10
N ILE A 71 -11.40 -16.60 -5.77
CA ILE A 71 -11.16 -18.04 -5.67
C ILE A 71 -9.77 -18.37 -6.21
N MET A 72 -9.38 -17.82 -7.37
CA MET A 72 -8.04 -18.01 -7.93
C MET A 72 -6.94 -17.51 -6.99
N SER A 73 -7.06 -16.33 -6.42
CA SER A 73 -6.11 -15.79 -5.44
C SER A 73 -5.95 -16.72 -4.21
N ILE A 74 -7.07 -17.23 -3.69
CA ILE A 74 -7.06 -18.13 -2.53
C ILE A 74 -6.40 -19.46 -2.92
N THR A 75 -6.76 -20.03 -4.07
CA THR A 75 -6.20 -21.30 -4.55
C THR A 75 -4.71 -21.17 -4.82
N ASN A 76 -4.27 -20.08 -5.44
CA ASN A 76 -2.87 -19.79 -5.67
C ASN A 76 -2.11 -19.59 -4.35
N GLY A 77 -2.70 -18.89 -3.37
CA GLY A 77 -2.13 -18.74 -2.03
C GLY A 77 -2.00 -20.05 -1.26
N ILE A 78 -3.01 -20.94 -1.32
CA ILE A 78 -3.00 -22.27 -0.70
C ILE A 78 -1.96 -23.18 -1.41
N ALA A 79 -1.84 -23.09 -2.73
CA ALA A 79 -0.88 -23.84 -3.51
C ALA A 79 0.55 -23.29 -3.46
N GLY A 80 0.77 -22.17 -2.72
CA GLY A 80 2.04 -21.44 -2.74
C GLY A 80 2.37 -20.78 -4.10
N LEU A 81 1.41 -20.79 -5.01
CA LEU A 81 1.50 -20.17 -6.33
C LEU A 81 1.03 -18.70 -6.20
N LYS A 82 1.84 -17.87 -5.54
CA LYS A 82 1.64 -16.42 -5.62
C LYS A 82 1.86 -15.98 -7.06
N ASP A 83 1.03 -15.05 -7.51
CA ASP A 83 1.26 -14.40 -8.81
C ASP A 83 2.56 -13.59 -8.74
N LYS A 84 3.66 -14.28 -9.04
CA LYS A 84 5.00 -13.70 -9.02
C LYS A 84 5.26 -12.74 -10.19
N SER A 85 4.28 -12.50 -11.06
CA SER A 85 4.46 -11.57 -12.18
C SER A 85 4.68 -10.14 -11.68
N ARG A 86 3.94 -9.71 -10.67
CA ARG A 86 4.03 -8.35 -10.11
C ARG A 86 5.30 -8.12 -9.27
N ILE A 87 5.92 -9.17 -8.72
CA ILE A 87 7.18 -9.02 -7.97
C ILE A 87 8.36 -8.63 -8.89
N LYS A 88 8.24 -8.89 -10.21
CA LYS A 88 9.21 -8.47 -11.23
C LYS A 88 9.04 -7.01 -11.66
N MET A 89 8.04 -6.30 -11.13
CA MET A 89 7.86 -4.87 -11.36
C MET A 89 9.05 -4.08 -10.81
N ARG A 90 9.50 -3.07 -11.55
CA ARG A 90 10.58 -2.20 -11.08
C ARG A 90 10.13 -1.41 -9.84
N LEU A 91 11.07 -1.17 -8.93
CA LEU A 91 10.79 -0.35 -7.74
C LEU A 91 10.29 1.05 -8.11
N VAL A 92 10.82 1.63 -9.19
CA VAL A 92 10.39 2.95 -9.69
C VAL A 92 8.90 2.93 -10.05
N ASP A 93 8.45 1.94 -10.84
CA ASP A 93 7.04 1.82 -11.27
C ASP A 93 6.11 1.60 -10.05
N TRP A 94 6.57 0.80 -9.08
CA TRP A 94 5.82 0.58 -7.84
C TRP A 94 5.69 1.86 -7.00
N LEU A 95 6.75 2.65 -6.88
CA LEU A 95 6.71 3.92 -6.15
C LEU A 95 5.80 4.95 -6.82
N GLU A 96 5.67 4.92 -8.15
CA GLU A 96 4.70 5.75 -8.86
C GLU A 96 3.26 5.34 -8.53
N ILE A 97 2.95 4.05 -8.53
CA ILE A 97 1.64 3.51 -8.11
C ILE A 97 1.36 3.90 -6.65
N PHE A 98 2.35 3.74 -5.76
CA PHE A 98 2.22 4.12 -4.36
C PHE A 98 1.93 5.61 -4.19
N ARG A 99 2.65 6.47 -4.92
CA ARG A 99 2.44 7.93 -4.93
C ARG A 99 1.00 8.26 -5.29
N ASP A 100 0.53 7.71 -6.40
CA ASP A 100 -0.79 8.03 -6.94
C ASP A 100 -1.90 7.53 -6.00
N ALA A 101 -1.75 6.35 -5.42
CA ALA A 101 -2.66 5.85 -4.39
C ALA A 101 -2.70 6.74 -3.11
N GLN A 102 -1.55 7.33 -2.70
CA GLN A 102 -1.54 8.27 -1.57
C GLN A 102 -2.25 9.58 -1.91
N VAL A 103 -2.07 10.09 -3.14
CA VAL A 103 -2.75 11.30 -3.63
C VAL A 103 -4.26 11.09 -3.71
N GLU A 104 -4.72 9.96 -4.22
CA GLU A 104 -6.14 9.59 -4.26
C GLU A 104 -6.77 9.50 -2.86
N ARG A 105 -5.99 9.08 -1.86
CA ARG A 105 -6.40 9.11 -0.43
C ARG A 105 -6.39 10.52 0.19
N GLY A 106 -6.23 11.58 -0.61
CA GLY A 106 -6.23 12.97 -0.17
C GLY A 106 -4.89 13.51 0.33
N ARG A 107 -3.82 12.73 0.28
CA ARG A 107 -2.48 13.13 0.74
C ARG A 107 -1.68 13.83 -0.36
N GLN A 108 -2.06 15.04 -0.74
CA GLN A 108 -1.43 15.78 -1.84
C GLN A 108 0.08 15.98 -1.68
N SER A 109 0.57 16.15 -0.46
CA SER A 109 2.01 16.27 -0.16
C SER A 109 2.82 15.02 -0.54
N ALA A 110 2.16 13.87 -0.68
CA ALA A 110 2.80 12.61 -1.09
C ALA A 110 3.50 12.73 -2.45
N ARG A 111 2.95 13.55 -3.36
CA ARG A 111 3.56 13.79 -4.66
C ARG A 111 5.02 14.25 -4.54
N ASN A 112 5.28 15.20 -3.66
CA ASN A 112 6.62 15.78 -3.53
C ASN A 112 7.60 14.84 -2.81
N TRP A 113 7.20 14.25 -1.68
CA TRP A 113 8.13 13.42 -0.92
C TRP A 113 8.40 12.06 -1.56
N VAL A 114 7.43 11.46 -2.27
CA VAL A 114 7.68 10.23 -3.05
C VAL A 114 8.53 10.53 -4.27
N ASN A 115 8.32 11.66 -4.97
CA ASN A 115 9.16 12.04 -6.10
C ASN A 115 10.63 12.24 -5.69
N SER A 116 10.89 12.76 -4.50
CA SER A 116 12.27 12.88 -4.00
C SER A 116 12.93 11.49 -3.83
N VAL A 117 12.18 10.50 -3.34
CA VAL A 117 12.68 9.12 -3.25
C VAL A 117 12.84 8.48 -4.63
N LEU A 118 11.88 8.71 -5.53
CA LEU A 118 11.95 8.25 -6.93
C LEU A 118 13.22 8.72 -7.62
N ASN A 119 13.59 10.00 -7.46
CA ASN A 119 14.80 10.54 -8.05
C ASN A 119 16.06 9.83 -7.52
N ALA A 120 16.14 9.62 -6.21
CA ALA A 120 17.26 8.91 -5.61
C ALA A 120 17.32 7.43 -6.05
N VAL A 121 16.18 6.75 -6.17
CA VAL A 121 16.14 5.35 -6.67
C VAL A 121 16.54 5.29 -8.14
N ARG A 122 16.10 6.23 -8.98
CA ARG A 122 16.48 6.29 -10.39
C ARG A 122 17.98 6.50 -10.59
N GLU A 123 18.61 7.26 -9.72
CA GLU A 123 20.05 7.49 -9.77
C GLU A 123 20.84 6.27 -9.27
N HIS A 124 20.40 5.64 -8.18
CA HIS A 124 21.09 4.49 -7.60
C HIS A 124 20.91 3.21 -8.43
N SER A 125 19.65 2.89 -8.78
CA SER A 125 19.32 1.60 -9.42
C SER A 125 17.97 1.66 -10.17
N PRO A 126 17.94 2.24 -11.38
CA PRO A 126 16.71 2.53 -12.12
C PRO A 126 15.91 1.28 -12.52
N ASN A 127 16.57 0.13 -12.64
CA ASN A 127 15.98 -1.11 -13.15
C ASN A 127 15.73 -2.16 -12.06
N VAL A 128 16.03 -1.85 -10.79
CA VAL A 128 15.84 -2.79 -9.69
C VAL A 128 14.36 -3.15 -9.55
N THR A 129 14.07 -4.43 -9.33
CA THR A 129 12.72 -4.97 -9.19
C THR A 129 12.35 -5.19 -7.72
N LEU A 130 11.05 -5.34 -7.42
CA LEU A 130 10.59 -5.67 -6.08
C LEU A 130 11.13 -7.03 -5.59
N ALA A 131 11.44 -7.97 -6.49
CA ALA A 131 12.06 -9.26 -6.16
C ALA A 131 13.45 -9.12 -5.56
N GLU A 132 14.16 -8.04 -5.92
CA GLU A 132 15.53 -7.76 -5.47
C GLU A 132 15.57 -6.93 -4.19
N MET A 133 14.41 -6.60 -3.63
CA MET A 133 14.31 -5.83 -2.39
C MET A 133 14.72 -6.68 -1.19
N THR A 134 15.99 -6.62 -0.85
CA THR A 134 16.60 -7.28 0.30
C THR A 134 17.04 -6.27 1.35
N LYS A 135 17.41 -6.76 2.52
CA LYS A 135 18.04 -5.94 3.56
C LYS A 135 19.35 -5.32 3.05
N GLU A 136 20.12 -6.08 2.30
CA GLU A 136 21.40 -5.69 1.72
C GLU A 136 21.21 -4.53 0.74
N TYR A 137 20.20 -4.63 -0.16
CA TYR A 137 19.84 -3.53 -1.06
C TYR A 137 19.46 -2.27 -0.28
N CYS A 138 18.56 -2.39 0.69
CA CYS A 138 18.11 -1.24 1.48
C CYS A 138 19.26 -0.60 2.29
N ASN A 139 20.21 -1.41 2.76
CA ASN A 139 21.41 -0.90 3.43
C ASN A 139 22.34 -0.18 2.43
N GLY A 140 22.58 -0.76 1.26
CA GLY A 140 23.35 -0.12 0.18
C GLY A 140 22.75 1.21 -0.26
N PHE A 141 21.42 1.25 -0.44
CA PHE A 141 20.71 2.49 -0.75
C PHE A 141 20.84 3.54 0.36
N MET A 142 20.80 3.15 1.63
CA MET A 142 21.03 4.05 2.76
C MET A 142 22.45 4.63 2.73
N VAL A 143 23.46 3.81 2.44
CA VAL A 143 24.86 4.25 2.33
C VAL A 143 25.04 5.20 1.15
N PHE A 144 24.45 4.88 -0.01
CA PHE A 144 24.43 5.75 -1.18
C PHE A 144 23.83 7.12 -0.86
N LEU A 145 22.68 7.16 -0.17
CA LEU A 145 22.03 8.41 0.23
C LEU A 145 22.92 9.28 1.15
N LEU A 146 23.71 8.66 2.01
CA LEU A 146 24.56 9.38 2.96
C LEU A 146 25.84 9.93 2.34
N ASN A 147 26.41 9.22 1.35
CA ASN A 147 27.77 9.47 0.88
C ASN A 147 27.83 10.02 -0.54
N ASP A 148 26.93 9.56 -1.43
CA ASP A 148 27.08 9.76 -2.87
C ASP A 148 25.94 10.63 -3.45
N TYR A 149 24.71 10.48 -2.93
CA TYR A 149 23.55 11.17 -3.47
C TYR A 149 23.58 12.67 -3.22
N ILE A 150 23.38 13.45 -4.29
CA ILE A 150 23.28 14.92 -4.23
C ILE A 150 21.82 15.33 -4.49
N THR A 151 21.23 16.06 -3.56
CA THR A 151 19.88 16.60 -3.72
C THR A 151 19.83 17.72 -4.76
N TYR A 152 18.62 18.11 -5.19
CA TYR A 152 18.42 19.25 -6.08
C TYR A 152 18.98 20.59 -5.52
N LYS A 153 19.27 20.65 -4.22
CA LYS A 153 19.92 21.80 -3.56
C LYS A 153 21.45 21.72 -3.60
N HIS A 154 22.02 20.81 -4.39
CA HIS A 154 23.47 20.56 -4.49
C HIS A 154 24.13 20.24 -3.14
N THR A 155 23.42 19.58 -2.23
CA THR A 155 23.93 19.15 -0.94
C THR A 155 23.58 17.68 -0.69
N HIS A 156 24.39 17.01 0.13
CA HIS A 156 24.03 15.68 0.65
C HIS A 156 22.76 15.77 1.54
N PRO A 157 21.88 14.79 1.48
CA PRO A 157 20.72 14.76 2.37
C PRO A 157 21.16 14.61 3.83
N SER A 158 20.50 15.34 4.72
CA SER A 158 20.71 15.17 6.16
C SER A 158 20.29 13.76 6.61
N LYS A 159 20.82 13.29 7.74
CA LYS A 159 20.41 12.00 8.34
C LYS A 159 18.89 11.90 8.52
N SER A 160 18.23 13.00 8.89
CA SER A 160 16.78 13.07 9.01
C SER A 160 16.07 12.89 7.66
N THR A 161 16.62 13.46 6.58
CA THR A 161 16.10 13.29 5.22
C THR A 161 16.25 11.84 4.76
N VAL A 162 17.42 11.23 4.98
CA VAL A 162 17.66 9.81 4.67
C VAL A 162 16.67 8.91 5.43
N MET A 163 16.46 9.18 6.73
CA MET A 163 15.46 8.46 7.52
C MET A 163 14.05 8.59 6.91
N ASN A 164 13.67 9.77 6.42
CA ASN A 164 12.36 9.98 5.79
C ASN A 164 12.23 9.23 4.46
N TYR A 165 13.31 9.13 3.66
CA TYR A 165 13.34 8.33 2.44
C TYR A 165 13.13 6.84 2.75
N LEU A 166 13.81 6.32 3.77
CA LEU A 166 13.60 4.93 4.21
C LEU A 166 12.20 4.69 4.78
N LYS A 167 11.61 5.65 5.49
CA LYS A 167 10.22 5.57 5.95
C LYS A 167 9.23 5.55 4.76
N CYS A 168 9.53 6.28 3.68
CA CYS A 168 8.74 6.21 2.45
C CYS A 168 8.80 4.81 1.83
N LEU A 169 10.00 4.24 1.65
CA LEU A 169 10.17 2.87 1.16
C LEU A 169 9.44 1.86 2.06
N LYS A 170 9.55 2.00 3.39
CA LYS A 170 8.82 1.16 4.34
C LYS A 170 7.31 1.22 4.09
N ALA A 171 6.74 2.39 3.90
CA ALA A 171 5.31 2.54 3.65
C ALA A 171 4.90 1.95 2.29
N ALA A 172 5.71 2.13 1.24
CA ALA A 172 5.48 1.56 -0.07
C ALA A 172 5.55 0.02 -0.05
N PHE A 173 6.51 -0.56 0.68
CA PHE A 173 6.61 -2.02 0.81
C PHE A 173 5.50 -2.61 1.69
N ASN A 174 5.01 -1.90 2.70
CA ASN A 174 3.83 -2.34 3.44
C ASN A 174 2.60 -2.43 2.53
N MET A 175 2.41 -1.45 1.62
CA MET A 175 1.34 -1.53 0.62
C MET A 175 1.56 -2.71 -0.35
N ALA A 176 2.80 -3.02 -0.73
CA ALA A 176 3.10 -4.19 -1.56
C ALA A 176 2.79 -5.52 -0.86
N ILE A 177 2.94 -5.57 0.46
CA ILE A 177 2.57 -6.73 1.28
C ILE A 177 1.04 -6.84 1.40
N GLU A 178 0.35 -5.71 1.62
CA GLU A 178 -1.12 -5.65 1.66
C GLU A 178 -1.74 -6.12 0.33
N GLU A 179 -1.07 -5.85 -0.80
CA GLU A 179 -1.45 -6.32 -2.13
C GLU A 179 -0.91 -7.70 -2.50
N GLU A 180 -0.31 -8.42 -1.55
CA GLU A 180 0.24 -9.77 -1.71
C GLU A 180 1.36 -9.89 -2.77
N ILE A 181 2.03 -8.77 -3.11
CA ILE A 181 3.16 -8.72 -4.06
C ILE A 181 4.46 -9.14 -3.38
N MET A 182 4.68 -8.69 -2.13
CA MET A 182 5.86 -8.99 -1.32
C MET A 182 5.46 -9.79 -0.09
N ASP A 183 6.39 -10.60 0.43
CA ASP A 183 6.18 -11.41 1.63
C ASP A 183 6.55 -10.69 2.92
N ASP A 184 7.58 -9.83 2.85
CA ASP A 184 8.09 -9.09 4.01
C ASP A 184 8.64 -7.72 3.61
N ASN A 185 8.94 -6.91 4.62
CA ASN A 185 9.45 -5.56 4.44
C ASN A 185 10.93 -5.48 4.86
N PRO A 186 11.88 -5.43 3.92
CA PRO A 186 13.31 -5.45 4.23
C PRO A 186 13.78 -4.21 5.01
N VAL A 187 13.10 -3.08 4.90
CA VAL A 187 13.43 -1.84 5.62
C VAL A 187 13.29 -2.01 7.14
N LEU A 188 12.39 -2.92 7.60
CA LEU A 188 12.22 -3.20 9.03
C LEU A 188 13.45 -3.84 9.68
N ARG A 189 14.34 -4.44 8.88
CA ARG A 189 15.56 -5.11 9.33
C ARG A 189 16.78 -4.19 9.37
N LEU A 190 16.62 -2.92 8.96
CA LEU A 190 17.71 -1.95 8.96
C LEU A 190 17.97 -1.40 10.37
N ARG A 191 19.24 -1.17 10.68
CA ARG A 191 19.64 -0.40 11.85
C ARG A 191 19.58 1.09 11.55
N MET A 192 18.46 1.72 11.91
CA MET A 192 18.27 3.16 11.69
C MET A 192 18.87 4.02 12.83
N ASP A 193 19.50 3.42 13.83
CA ASP A 193 20.09 4.14 14.95
C ASP A 193 21.20 5.09 14.53
N VAL A 194 21.96 4.73 13.50
CA VAL A 194 23.00 5.56 12.89
C VAL A 194 22.47 6.86 12.27
N LEU A 195 21.17 6.90 11.96
CA LEU A 195 20.49 8.06 11.40
C LEU A 195 19.87 8.96 12.50
N LYS A 196 19.81 8.49 13.74
CA LYS A 196 19.36 9.32 14.87
C LYS A 196 20.43 10.38 15.11
N GLY A 197 20.14 11.62 14.73
CA GLY A 197 20.96 12.77 15.13
C GLY A 197 20.84 12.98 16.63
N GLY A 198 21.91 13.43 17.30
CA GLY A 198 21.80 13.96 18.66
C GLY A 198 20.68 15.02 18.65
N GLY A 199 19.73 14.89 19.57
CA GLY A 199 18.60 15.81 19.61
C GLY A 199 19.12 17.24 19.74
N THR A 200 18.88 18.04 18.71
CA THR A 200 19.11 19.48 18.80
C THR A 200 18.13 19.98 19.85
N LYS A 201 18.67 20.42 21.00
CA LYS A 201 17.86 21.06 22.02
C LYS A 201 17.21 22.27 21.34
N ARG A 202 15.90 22.24 21.17
CA ARG A 202 15.18 23.41 20.67
C ARG A 202 15.20 24.42 21.79
N GLU A 203 15.90 25.51 21.59
CA GLU A 203 15.81 26.67 22.46
C GLU A 203 14.53 27.40 22.08
N TYR A 204 13.67 27.59 23.06
CA TYR A 204 12.46 28.40 22.93
C TYR A 204 12.74 29.74 23.60
N LEU A 205 12.25 30.80 22.97
CA LEU A 205 12.27 32.12 23.60
C LEU A 205 11.46 32.06 24.91
N THR A 206 12.03 32.61 25.96
CA THR A 206 11.33 32.81 27.23
C THR A 206 10.25 33.89 27.05
N VAL A 207 9.27 33.92 27.95
CA VAL A 207 8.19 34.92 27.90
C VAL A 207 8.76 36.34 27.92
N ASP A 208 9.86 36.56 28.66
CA ASP A 208 10.48 37.90 28.76
C ASP A 208 11.24 38.25 27.46
N GLU A 209 11.85 37.30 26.77
CA GLU A 209 12.44 37.54 25.46
C GLU A 209 11.39 37.82 24.39
N VAL A 210 10.23 37.15 24.44
CA VAL A 210 9.08 37.46 23.55
C VAL A 210 8.55 38.87 23.82
N LYS A 211 8.41 39.28 25.11
CA LYS A 211 7.99 40.65 25.44
C LYS A 211 8.98 41.68 24.90
N ARG A 212 10.28 41.48 25.09
CA ARG A 212 11.31 42.39 24.52
C ARG A 212 11.23 42.48 23.02
N LEU A 213 10.95 41.40 22.31
CA LEU A 213 10.75 41.41 20.85
C LEU A 213 9.53 42.22 20.40
N ILE A 214 8.44 42.17 21.20
CA ILE A 214 7.20 42.94 20.91
C ILE A 214 7.39 44.41 21.22
N ASP A 215 8.17 44.75 22.25
CA ASP A 215 8.42 46.13 22.69
C ASP A 215 9.55 46.81 21.91
N THR A 216 10.18 46.14 20.96
CA THR A 216 11.24 46.70 20.11
C THR A 216 10.56 47.44 18.94
N PRO A 217 10.77 48.77 18.76
CA PRO A 217 10.15 49.59 17.73
C PRO A 217 10.59 49.20 16.32
#